data_2692fb08bb92acdc4a80a5277ed51408
#
_entry.id   2692fb08bb92acdc4a80a5277ed51408
#
_cell.length_a   1.000
_cell.length_b   1.000
_cell.length_c   1.000
_cell.angle_alpha   90.00
_cell.angle_beta   90.00
_cell.angle_gamma   90.00
#
_symmetry.space_group_name_H-M   'P 1'
#
loop_
_entity.id
_entity.type
_entity.pdbx_description
1 polymer ?
#
loop_
_entity_poly.entity_id
_entity_poly.type
_entity_poly.pdbx_seq_one_letter_code
_entity_poly.pdbx_strand_id
1 'polypeptide(L)'
;MSGWFLYDNIHSRDKFFYGFAGIFFLCLLMTGLFSLRKGKEDKPSNQQKTNRWLWLIGGLSITLLVLFFFLGQGGLLAGRSFRLFLLISTTGLLAWLFGSLLGKGSPYFYFAGLLLLGGVLYRVGVFVPQVQANPFSLGWSEGSRYYGASAYFAQEIYGIKIPLSVLDPSRGILQAFPFLLRIQDILLHRFWLVFLWVGLTSWMAWLFARRFFSKLGLKQFWLFLFFFLFFFQGAVYFHLIPVVILVLLGYRPNHPLSNWIFLILASIWAGLSRINWMPVPGLLMTVLYLLDHPVRKTNLVRYLSKPLLWTLIGTAVAYGSKHVYIALSGESPAYFDSALSSTLLWNRLLPNPTFKPGVLLGIFLLCLPLLAIFLKSWREGLAHQLHPLRWGALVAILTMFLLGGMVVSTKIGGGGDLHNLDAFIVFFALTSGSLLAGSFTPENAAQKAKHSNIPAFWLLAAVLIPVFFAFQSSPHWDFEVGKRAQQNLTELNQALNLLKDKESSVLFISNRQLQAFHAVPDFLLIPDYEKDFLMEMAMSKNQEYLQKFRADLASGKISAVLVDTLNTEHQDATHSFGEENNAWVDEVLLPLLEYYEPAFAADNGNINLLVAKSQPELIANLKALSD
;
A
#
# COMPACT_ATOMS: atom_id res chain seq x y z
N MET A 1 -10.58 -10.05 -18.27
CA MET A 1 -9.13 -9.83 -18.50
C MET A 1 -8.82 -9.22 -19.85
N SER A 2 -9.35 -9.73 -20.96
CA SER A 2 -9.06 -9.22 -22.31
C SER A 2 -9.50 -7.77 -22.54
N GLY A 3 -10.67 -7.35 -22.07
CA GLY A 3 -11.16 -5.98 -22.25
C GLY A 3 -10.38 -4.91 -21.47
N TRP A 4 -9.74 -5.31 -20.40
CA TRP A 4 -8.97 -4.41 -19.54
C TRP A 4 -7.59 -4.09 -20.12
N PHE A 5 -6.96 -5.10 -20.73
CA PHE A 5 -5.73 -4.93 -21.50
C PHE A 5 -5.95 -4.09 -22.77
N LEU A 6 -7.15 -4.19 -23.36
CA LEU A 6 -7.52 -3.45 -24.57
C LEU A 6 -7.62 -1.94 -24.33
N TYR A 7 -8.19 -1.53 -23.21
CA TYR A 7 -8.48 -0.11 -22.96
C TYR A 7 -7.22 0.77 -22.82
N ASP A 8 -6.12 0.25 -22.24
CA ASP A 8 -4.87 1.02 -22.06
C ASP A 8 -4.03 1.18 -23.33
N ASN A 9 -4.26 0.38 -24.38
CA ASN A 9 -3.38 0.28 -25.54
C ASN A 9 -4.08 0.39 -26.90
N ILE A 10 -5.36 0.75 -26.95
CA ILE A 10 -6.15 0.82 -28.20
C ILE A 10 -5.58 1.83 -29.20
N HIS A 11 -4.81 2.82 -28.78
CA HIS A 11 -4.38 3.91 -29.65
C HIS A 11 -3.06 3.73 -30.38
N SER A 12 -2.30 2.66 -30.17
CA SER A 12 -1.04 2.61 -30.89
C SER A 12 -0.52 1.28 -31.43
N ARG A 13 -0.99 0.09 -31.04
CA ARG A 13 -0.30 -1.15 -31.51
C ARG A 13 -1.10 -2.45 -31.36
N ASP A 14 -2.29 -2.53 -31.97
CA ASP A 14 -3.18 -3.69 -31.93
C ASP A 14 -2.54 -5.02 -32.37
N LYS A 15 -1.61 -5.00 -33.31
CA LYS A 15 -0.96 -6.22 -33.84
C LYS A 15 -0.11 -6.94 -32.79
N PHE A 16 0.57 -6.21 -31.90
CA PHE A 16 1.35 -6.80 -30.82
C PHE A 16 0.48 -7.35 -29.70
N PHE A 17 -0.68 -6.74 -29.47
CA PHE A 17 -1.62 -7.19 -28.44
C PHE A 17 -2.24 -8.54 -28.79
N TYR A 18 -2.66 -8.75 -30.04
CA TYR A 18 -3.19 -10.04 -30.49
C TYR A 18 -2.13 -11.14 -30.48
N GLY A 19 -0.88 -10.82 -30.82
CA GLY A 19 0.26 -11.71 -30.64
C GLY A 19 0.47 -12.06 -29.15
N PHE A 20 0.37 -11.08 -28.26
CA PHE A 20 0.46 -11.27 -26.80
C PHE A 20 -0.65 -12.15 -26.25
N ALA A 21 -1.91 -11.87 -26.57
CA ALA A 21 -3.05 -12.68 -26.16
C ALA A 21 -2.92 -14.13 -26.68
N GLY A 22 -2.49 -14.28 -27.94
CA GLY A 22 -2.24 -15.60 -28.54
C GLY A 22 -1.17 -16.40 -27.82
N ILE A 23 -0.02 -15.79 -27.51
CA ILE A 23 1.08 -16.47 -26.81
C ILE A 23 0.74 -16.70 -25.33
N PHE A 24 0.02 -15.78 -24.68
CA PHE A 24 -0.50 -15.99 -23.33
C PHE A 24 -1.46 -17.18 -23.28
N PHE A 25 -2.38 -17.27 -24.23
CA PHE A 25 -3.26 -18.44 -24.40
C PHE A 25 -2.46 -19.70 -24.74
N LEU A 26 -1.43 -19.62 -25.57
CA LEU A 26 -0.56 -20.74 -25.90
C LEU A 26 0.22 -21.24 -24.68
N CYS A 27 0.73 -20.33 -23.86
CA CYS A 27 1.38 -20.67 -22.58
C CYS A 27 0.39 -21.31 -21.59
N LEU A 28 -0.85 -20.82 -21.49
CA LEU A 28 -1.91 -21.45 -20.70
C LEU A 28 -2.31 -22.82 -21.25
N LEU A 29 -2.43 -22.96 -22.57
CA LEU A 29 -2.79 -24.21 -23.25
C LEU A 29 -1.66 -25.24 -23.13
N MET A 30 -0.42 -24.85 -23.34
CA MET A 30 0.77 -25.69 -23.08
C MET A 30 0.83 -26.12 -21.63
N THR A 31 0.53 -25.21 -20.72
CA THR A 31 0.44 -25.48 -19.28
C THR A 31 -0.69 -26.48 -18.98
N GLY A 32 -1.83 -26.36 -19.63
CA GLY A 32 -2.97 -27.29 -19.54
C GLY A 32 -2.63 -28.68 -20.11
N LEU A 33 -2.00 -28.74 -21.28
CA LEU A 33 -1.58 -30.00 -21.93
C LEU A 33 -0.50 -30.75 -21.12
N PHE A 34 0.43 -30.02 -20.47
CA PHE A 34 1.41 -30.65 -19.57
C PHE A 34 0.75 -31.20 -18.29
N SER A 35 -0.40 -30.67 -17.83
CA SER A 35 -1.12 -31.23 -16.69
C SER A 35 -1.67 -32.64 -16.92
N LEU A 36 -1.86 -32.99 -18.17
CA LEU A 36 -2.39 -34.30 -18.56
C LEU A 36 -1.33 -35.41 -18.65
N ARG A 37 -0.01 -35.09 -18.64
CA ARG A 37 1.08 -36.08 -18.61
C ARG A 37 1.36 -36.54 -17.18
N LYS A 38 0.77 -37.64 -16.75
CA LYS A 38 1.09 -38.35 -15.51
C LYS A 38 2.52 -38.95 -15.59
N GLY A 39 3.42 -38.49 -14.71
CA GLY A 39 4.78 -39.06 -14.57
C GLY A 39 4.83 -40.22 -13.59
N LYS A 40 5.66 -41.25 -13.89
CA LYS A 40 6.00 -42.39 -13.02
C LYS A 40 7.17 -42.03 -12.08
N GLU A 41 7.13 -42.55 -10.85
CA GLU A 41 8.12 -42.29 -9.79
C GLU A 41 9.43 -43.09 -9.95
N ASP A 42 10.60 -42.51 -9.65
CA ASP A 42 11.86 -43.17 -9.26
C ASP A 42 12.90 -42.23 -8.57
N LYS A 43 13.75 -42.85 -7.82
CA LYS A 43 14.82 -42.62 -6.81
C LYS A 43 15.52 -41.25 -6.58
N PRO A 44 15.88 -40.94 -5.28
CA PRO A 44 15.98 -39.54 -4.80
C PRO A 44 17.33 -38.81 -4.68
N SER A 45 18.50 -39.41 -4.77
CA SER A 45 19.72 -38.71 -4.28
C SER A 45 20.46 -37.79 -5.27
N ASN A 46 20.55 -38.13 -6.55
CA ASN A 46 21.19 -37.27 -7.57
C ASN A 46 20.27 -36.13 -8.04
N GLN A 47 18.99 -36.35 -7.98
CA GLN A 47 17.94 -35.43 -8.42
C GLN A 47 17.88 -34.14 -7.54
N GLN A 48 18.22 -34.25 -6.25
CA GLN A 48 18.19 -33.12 -5.33
C GLN A 48 19.32 -32.09 -5.61
N LYS A 49 20.51 -32.53 -6.03
CA LYS A 49 21.62 -31.63 -6.42
C LYS A 49 21.30 -30.90 -7.73
N THR A 50 20.87 -31.64 -8.75
CA THR A 50 20.49 -31.07 -10.06
C THR A 50 19.36 -30.03 -9.90
N ASN A 51 18.38 -30.30 -9.04
CA ASN A 51 17.27 -29.42 -8.75
C ASN A 51 17.73 -28.08 -8.17
N ARG A 52 18.73 -28.05 -7.29
CA ARG A 52 19.29 -26.80 -6.73
C ARG A 52 19.95 -25.91 -7.80
N TRP A 53 20.72 -26.52 -8.71
CA TRP A 53 21.38 -25.79 -9.79
C TRP A 53 20.37 -25.18 -10.77
N LEU A 54 19.30 -25.89 -11.09
CA LEU A 54 18.25 -25.36 -11.95
C LEU A 54 17.54 -24.15 -11.31
N TRP A 55 17.28 -24.19 -9.99
CA TRP A 55 16.74 -23.03 -9.29
C TRP A 55 17.71 -21.84 -9.28
N LEU A 56 19.01 -22.07 -9.14
CA LEU A 56 20.01 -21.00 -9.21
C LEU A 56 20.09 -20.38 -10.60
N ILE A 57 20.17 -21.21 -11.65
CA ILE A 57 20.21 -20.74 -13.05
C ILE A 57 18.91 -19.99 -13.39
N GLY A 58 17.76 -20.56 -13.07
CA GLY A 58 16.48 -19.93 -13.31
C GLY A 58 16.32 -18.62 -12.54
N GLY A 59 16.70 -18.61 -11.27
CA GLY A 59 16.67 -17.41 -10.43
C GLY A 59 17.57 -16.31 -10.98
N LEU A 60 18.80 -16.63 -11.39
CA LEU A 60 19.72 -15.68 -12.01
C LEU A 60 19.15 -15.12 -13.33
N SER A 61 18.62 -16.00 -14.20
CA SER A 61 18.02 -15.57 -15.47
C SER A 61 16.85 -14.61 -15.26
N ILE A 62 15.98 -14.88 -14.30
CA ILE A 62 14.84 -14.00 -13.97
C ILE A 62 15.33 -12.69 -13.34
N THR A 63 16.35 -12.72 -12.49
CA THR A 63 16.94 -11.50 -11.91
C THR A 63 17.50 -10.60 -13.00
N LEU A 64 18.27 -11.15 -13.94
CA LEU A 64 18.82 -10.40 -15.08
C LEU A 64 17.71 -9.82 -15.97
N LEU A 65 16.65 -10.59 -16.23
CA LEU A 65 15.49 -10.11 -16.98
C LEU A 65 14.79 -8.93 -16.28
N VAL A 66 14.58 -9.03 -14.97
CA VAL A 66 13.94 -7.95 -14.20
C VAL A 66 14.83 -6.71 -14.15
N LEU A 67 16.13 -6.84 -13.97
CA LEU A 67 17.08 -5.73 -14.05
C LEU A 67 17.03 -5.06 -15.45
N PHE A 68 16.98 -5.86 -16.51
CA PHE A 68 16.83 -5.35 -17.87
C PHE A 68 15.55 -4.53 -18.06
N PHE A 69 14.44 -4.89 -17.40
CA PHE A 69 13.20 -4.09 -17.44
C PHE A 69 13.38 -2.69 -16.86
N PHE A 70 14.16 -2.54 -15.80
CA PHE A 70 14.35 -1.24 -15.13
C PHE A 70 15.46 -0.40 -15.76
N LEU A 71 16.50 -1.04 -16.29
CA LEU A 71 17.65 -0.37 -16.91
C LEU A 71 17.44 -0.12 -18.41
N GLY A 72 16.56 -0.88 -19.07
CA GLY A 72 16.29 -0.76 -20.50
C GLY A 72 15.59 0.56 -20.84
N GLN A 73 16.15 1.28 -21.82
CA GLN A 73 15.62 2.57 -22.26
C GLN A 73 14.56 2.42 -23.36
N GLY A 74 13.44 3.14 -23.19
CA GLY A 74 12.48 3.51 -24.22
C GLY A 74 11.67 2.39 -24.92
N GLY A 75 10.72 2.78 -25.71
CA GLY A 75 10.00 1.93 -26.67
C GLY A 75 9.17 0.81 -26.04
N LEU A 76 9.32 -0.41 -26.55
CA LEU A 76 8.53 -1.58 -26.15
C LEU A 76 8.73 -1.97 -24.67
N LEU A 77 9.92 -1.73 -24.10
CA LEU A 77 10.22 -2.04 -22.69
C LEU A 77 9.54 -1.09 -21.71
N ALA A 78 9.08 0.07 -22.16
CA ALA A 78 8.30 0.98 -21.33
C ALA A 78 6.89 0.42 -21.02
N GLY A 79 6.35 -0.46 -21.87
CA GLY A 79 5.02 -1.06 -21.70
C GLY A 79 4.98 -2.16 -20.64
N ARG A 80 4.14 -2.00 -19.60
CA ARG A 80 3.95 -3.02 -18.56
C ARG A 80 3.46 -4.37 -19.10
N SER A 81 2.58 -4.35 -20.09
CA SER A 81 2.05 -5.56 -20.72
C SER A 81 3.15 -6.37 -21.41
N PHE A 82 4.09 -5.69 -22.07
CA PHE A 82 5.22 -6.33 -22.72
C PHE A 82 6.22 -6.92 -21.69
N ARG A 83 6.51 -6.20 -20.62
CA ARG A 83 7.34 -6.72 -19.51
C ARG A 83 6.74 -7.97 -18.89
N LEU A 84 5.43 -7.94 -18.60
CA LEU A 84 4.71 -9.10 -18.06
C LEU A 84 4.73 -10.28 -19.03
N PHE A 85 4.54 -10.03 -20.32
CA PHE A 85 4.64 -11.03 -21.38
C PHE A 85 6.04 -11.68 -21.41
N LEU A 86 7.10 -10.89 -21.41
CA LEU A 86 8.47 -11.42 -21.41
C LEU A 86 8.75 -12.25 -20.15
N LEU A 87 8.28 -11.82 -18.98
CA LEU A 87 8.42 -12.59 -17.74
C LEU A 87 7.72 -13.95 -17.85
N ILE A 88 6.45 -13.96 -18.29
CA ILE A 88 5.66 -15.20 -18.43
C ILE A 88 6.29 -16.13 -19.45
N SER A 89 6.70 -15.62 -20.60
CA SER A 89 7.32 -16.42 -21.67
C SER A 89 8.66 -17.02 -21.26
N THR A 90 9.52 -16.20 -20.63
CA THR A 90 10.83 -16.66 -20.13
C THR A 90 10.67 -17.69 -19.02
N THR A 91 9.78 -17.46 -18.05
CA THR A 91 9.52 -18.44 -16.98
C THR A 91 8.92 -19.72 -17.53
N GLY A 92 8.05 -19.64 -18.54
CA GLY A 92 7.48 -20.80 -19.24
C GLY A 92 8.53 -21.62 -19.96
N LEU A 93 9.41 -20.98 -20.71
CA LEU A 93 10.53 -21.63 -21.41
C LEU A 93 11.49 -22.32 -20.43
N LEU A 94 11.90 -21.62 -19.36
CA LEU A 94 12.78 -22.19 -18.33
C LEU A 94 12.13 -23.38 -17.64
N ALA A 95 10.85 -23.27 -17.29
CA ALA A 95 10.11 -24.37 -16.65
C ALA A 95 9.99 -25.60 -17.55
N TRP A 96 9.79 -25.40 -18.85
CA TRP A 96 9.76 -26.46 -19.84
C TRP A 96 11.12 -27.14 -19.98
N LEU A 97 12.21 -26.37 -20.12
CA LEU A 97 13.58 -26.89 -20.18
C LEU A 97 13.93 -27.69 -18.92
N PHE A 98 13.61 -27.18 -17.73
CA PHE A 98 13.90 -27.87 -16.47
C PHE A 98 13.09 -29.16 -16.31
N GLY A 99 11.81 -29.15 -16.74
CA GLY A 99 10.98 -30.34 -16.78
C GLY A 99 11.54 -31.44 -17.72
N SER A 100 12.06 -31.00 -18.88
CA SER A 100 12.68 -31.92 -19.86
C SER A 100 14.00 -32.51 -19.36
N LEU A 101 14.85 -31.68 -18.72
CA LEU A 101 16.15 -32.11 -18.19
C LEU A 101 16.01 -33.09 -17.00
N LEU A 102 15.01 -32.93 -16.17
CA LEU A 102 14.79 -33.76 -15.00
C LEU A 102 14.02 -35.05 -15.30
N GLY A 103 13.34 -35.13 -16.44
CA GLY A 103 12.52 -36.28 -16.84
C GLY A 103 11.32 -36.58 -15.92
N LYS A 104 11.28 -35.96 -14.74
CA LYS A 104 10.36 -36.23 -13.62
C LYS A 104 10.27 -35.02 -12.69
N GLY A 105 9.49 -34.06 -13.04
CA GLY A 105 9.14 -32.94 -12.19
C GLY A 105 7.93 -32.25 -12.80
N SER A 106 7.03 -31.67 -11.97
CA SER A 106 5.94 -30.88 -12.52
C SER A 106 6.53 -29.56 -13.04
N PRO A 107 6.56 -29.28 -14.35
CA PRO A 107 7.05 -28.00 -14.89
C PRO A 107 6.28 -26.81 -14.29
N TYR A 108 5.04 -27.05 -13.83
CA TYR A 108 4.22 -26.05 -13.14
C TYR A 108 4.85 -25.50 -11.86
N PHE A 109 5.55 -26.37 -11.11
CA PHE A 109 6.20 -25.95 -9.88
C PHE A 109 7.36 -24.99 -10.16
N TYR A 110 8.16 -25.26 -11.20
CA TYR A 110 9.21 -24.35 -11.65
C TYR A 110 8.62 -23.06 -12.20
N PHE A 111 7.57 -23.17 -13.02
CA PHE A 111 6.90 -22.01 -13.58
C PHE A 111 6.35 -21.09 -12.48
N ALA A 112 5.58 -21.64 -11.55
CA ALA A 112 5.00 -20.87 -10.46
C ALA A 112 6.07 -20.23 -9.57
N GLY A 113 7.14 -20.97 -9.26
CA GLY A 113 8.22 -20.44 -8.41
C GLY A 113 9.03 -19.35 -9.09
N LEU A 114 9.45 -19.52 -10.34
CA LEU A 114 10.18 -18.51 -11.09
C LEU A 114 9.32 -17.26 -11.34
N LEU A 115 8.04 -17.45 -11.59
CA LEU A 115 7.09 -16.34 -11.77
C LEU A 115 6.91 -15.54 -10.47
N LEU A 116 6.76 -16.23 -9.32
CA LEU A 116 6.72 -15.56 -8.00
C LEU A 116 8.01 -14.79 -7.73
N LEU A 117 9.15 -15.42 -7.97
CA LEU A 117 10.45 -14.76 -7.80
C LEU A 117 10.55 -13.49 -8.66
N GLY A 118 10.19 -13.60 -9.94
CA GLY A 118 10.17 -12.46 -10.86
C GLY A 118 9.23 -11.35 -10.41
N GLY A 119 8.03 -11.70 -9.95
CA GLY A 119 7.06 -10.75 -9.40
C GLY A 119 7.57 -10.02 -8.16
N VAL A 120 8.21 -10.76 -7.22
CA VAL A 120 8.81 -10.16 -6.01
C VAL A 120 9.96 -9.23 -6.36
N LEU A 121 10.89 -9.67 -7.21
CA LEU A 121 12.00 -8.85 -7.66
C LEU A 121 11.50 -7.58 -8.38
N TYR A 122 10.48 -7.73 -9.23
CA TYR A 122 9.87 -6.59 -9.90
C TYR A 122 9.22 -5.64 -8.89
N ARG A 123 8.43 -6.15 -7.94
CA ARG A 123 7.78 -5.30 -6.92
C ARG A 123 8.79 -4.57 -6.05
N VAL A 124 9.88 -5.21 -5.64
CA VAL A 124 10.97 -4.56 -4.90
C VAL A 124 11.68 -3.52 -5.79
N GLY A 125 11.93 -3.85 -7.06
CA GLY A 125 12.54 -2.93 -8.02
C GLY A 125 11.76 -1.64 -8.26
N VAL A 126 10.43 -1.66 -8.09
CA VAL A 126 9.56 -0.46 -8.16
C VAL A 126 9.89 0.55 -7.04
N PHE A 127 10.43 0.10 -5.91
CA PHE A 127 10.82 0.98 -4.81
C PHE A 127 12.19 1.65 -5.00
N VAL A 128 13.06 1.12 -5.87
CA VAL A 128 14.43 1.65 -6.06
C VAL A 128 14.44 3.13 -6.46
N PRO A 129 13.63 3.60 -7.42
CA PRO A 129 13.61 5.02 -7.80
C PRO A 129 13.10 5.95 -6.70
N GLN A 130 12.45 5.40 -5.67
CA GLN A 130 12.01 6.21 -4.53
C GLN A 130 13.17 6.57 -3.59
N VAL A 131 14.30 5.85 -3.66
CA VAL A 131 15.50 6.11 -2.86
C VAL A 131 16.44 7.00 -3.65
N GLN A 132 16.20 8.30 -3.58
CA GLN A 132 16.98 9.30 -4.32
C GLN A 132 17.10 10.61 -3.51
N ALA A 133 18.13 11.41 -3.83
CA ALA A 133 18.44 12.67 -3.14
C ALA A 133 17.66 13.89 -3.70
N ASN A 134 16.60 13.67 -4.50
CA ASN A 134 15.74 14.75 -4.97
C ASN A 134 15.13 15.49 -3.76
N PRO A 135 15.33 16.82 -3.59
CA PRO A 135 14.78 17.55 -2.44
C PRO A 135 13.27 17.72 -2.51
N PHE A 136 12.66 17.66 -3.69
CA PHE A 136 11.23 17.82 -3.89
C PHE A 136 10.46 16.53 -3.66
N SER A 137 9.14 16.65 -3.42
CA SER A 137 8.25 15.50 -3.24
C SER A 137 8.18 14.63 -4.50
N LEU A 138 8.34 13.31 -4.36
CA LEU A 138 8.19 12.34 -5.45
C LEU A 138 6.73 11.92 -5.67
N GLY A 139 5.81 12.42 -4.87
CA GLY A 139 4.39 12.13 -4.96
C GLY A 139 3.57 13.07 -4.09
N TRP A 140 2.24 13.04 -4.27
CA TRP A 140 1.31 14.00 -3.68
C TRP A 140 1.55 14.28 -2.19
N SER A 141 1.62 13.23 -1.36
CA SER A 141 1.68 13.34 0.11
C SER A 141 3.07 13.15 0.70
N GLU A 142 4.14 13.07 -0.09
CA GLU A 142 5.45 12.72 0.48
C GLU A 142 5.97 13.83 1.39
N GLY A 143 5.89 15.09 0.94
CA GLY A 143 6.32 16.26 1.71
C GLY A 143 5.55 16.40 3.02
N SER A 144 4.24 16.20 2.97
CA SER A 144 3.34 16.19 4.12
C SER A 144 3.72 15.13 5.15
N ARG A 145 4.08 13.95 4.67
CA ARG A 145 4.48 12.83 5.56
C ARG A 145 5.80 13.09 6.27
N TYR A 146 6.80 13.64 5.59
CA TYR A 146 8.06 14.00 6.23
C TYR A 146 7.89 15.16 7.20
N TYR A 147 7.07 16.16 6.86
CA TYR A 147 6.70 17.22 7.78
C TYR A 147 6.00 16.66 9.02
N GLY A 148 4.96 15.82 8.85
CA GLY A 148 4.27 15.19 9.97
C GLY A 148 5.17 14.30 10.84
N ALA A 149 6.20 13.66 10.26
CA ALA A 149 7.20 12.92 11.00
C ALA A 149 8.16 13.84 11.75
N SER A 150 8.60 14.96 11.16
CA SER A 150 9.46 15.96 11.78
C SER A 150 8.77 16.71 12.92
N ALA A 151 7.43 16.78 12.91
CA ALA A 151 6.63 17.42 13.94
C ALA A 151 6.87 16.84 15.36
N TYR A 152 7.23 15.56 15.46
CA TYR A 152 7.62 14.93 16.73
C TYR A 152 8.92 15.49 17.32
N PHE A 153 9.73 16.17 16.49
CA PHE A 153 10.99 16.82 16.85
C PHE A 153 11.00 18.32 16.49
N ALA A 154 9.82 18.94 16.47
CA ALA A 154 9.65 20.31 15.96
C ALA A 154 10.47 21.34 16.72
N GLN A 155 10.60 21.19 18.06
CA GLN A 155 11.43 22.10 18.87
C GLN A 155 12.90 22.04 18.46
N GLU A 156 13.40 20.89 18.04
CA GLU A 156 14.80 20.72 17.62
C GLU A 156 15.02 21.17 16.16
N ILE A 157 14.02 20.94 15.29
CA ILE A 157 14.13 21.21 13.86
C ILE A 157 13.74 22.66 13.53
N TYR A 158 12.67 23.18 14.13
CA TYR A 158 12.07 24.48 13.78
C TYR A 158 12.18 25.51 14.92
N GLY A 159 12.67 25.13 16.10
CA GLY A 159 12.74 26.02 17.27
C GLY A 159 11.41 26.31 17.94
N ILE A 160 10.30 25.73 17.49
CA ILE A 160 8.95 25.93 18.02
C ILE A 160 8.25 24.61 18.28
N LYS A 161 7.25 24.61 19.15
CA LYS A 161 6.32 23.48 19.30
C LYS A 161 5.18 23.63 18.31
N ILE A 162 4.83 22.55 17.64
CA ILE A 162 3.70 22.48 16.71
C ILE A 162 2.76 21.34 17.11
N PRO A 163 1.45 21.46 16.82
CA PRO A 163 0.52 20.36 17.03
C PRO A 163 0.91 19.12 16.21
N LEU A 164 0.62 17.94 16.75
CA LEU A 164 0.84 16.68 16.04
C LEU A 164 -0.40 16.28 15.27
N SER A 165 -0.25 15.87 14.02
CA SER A 165 -1.37 15.45 13.18
C SER A 165 -2.20 14.36 13.86
N VAL A 166 -3.52 14.56 13.89
CA VAL A 166 -4.49 13.57 14.40
C VAL A 166 -4.85 12.52 13.36
N LEU A 167 -4.43 12.72 12.11
CA LEU A 167 -4.64 11.78 11.01
C LEU A 167 -3.48 10.76 10.97
N ASP A 168 -3.80 9.47 11.07
CA ASP A 168 -2.85 8.35 10.98
C ASP A 168 -1.53 8.54 11.77
N PRO A 169 -1.56 8.83 13.11
CA PRO A 169 -0.36 9.08 13.90
C PRO A 169 0.71 7.99 13.81
N SER A 170 0.31 6.72 13.72
CA SER A 170 1.22 5.57 13.61
C SER A 170 2.15 5.65 12.39
N ARG A 171 1.71 6.30 11.31
CA ARG A 171 2.53 6.55 10.13
C ARG A 171 3.66 7.52 10.46
N GLY A 172 3.32 8.67 11.05
CA GLY A 172 4.29 9.67 11.48
C GLY A 172 5.31 9.12 12.48
N ILE A 173 4.85 8.38 13.50
CA ILE A 173 5.71 7.75 14.51
C ILE A 173 6.77 6.84 13.88
N LEU A 174 6.39 5.96 12.94
CA LEU A 174 7.36 5.08 12.27
C LEU A 174 8.34 5.87 11.38
N GLN A 175 7.84 6.87 10.66
CA GLN A 175 8.67 7.70 9.79
C GLN A 175 9.59 8.67 10.57
N ALA A 176 9.25 8.99 11.81
CA ALA A 176 10.05 9.87 12.66
C ALA A 176 11.36 9.23 13.17
N PHE A 177 11.53 7.91 13.05
CA PHE A 177 12.70 7.21 13.57
C PHE A 177 14.06 7.78 13.09
N PRO A 178 14.29 8.14 11.81
CA PRO A 178 15.54 8.77 11.43
C PRO A 178 15.75 10.15 12.09
N PHE A 179 14.69 10.95 12.30
CA PHE A 179 14.80 12.22 13.03
C PHE A 179 15.21 12.00 14.49
N LEU A 180 14.73 10.92 15.15
CA LEU A 180 15.20 10.52 16.48
C LEU A 180 16.73 10.30 16.51
N LEU A 181 17.29 9.80 15.42
CA LEU A 181 18.73 9.62 15.24
C LEU A 181 19.44 10.89 14.75
N ARG A 182 18.74 12.02 14.67
CA ARG A 182 19.23 13.31 14.13
C ARG A 182 19.73 13.23 12.68
N ILE A 183 19.18 12.31 11.90
CA ILE A 183 19.45 12.19 10.47
C ILE A 183 18.56 13.17 9.72
N GLN A 184 19.18 14.13 9.01
CA GLN A 184 18.48 15.15 8.21
C GLN A 184 18.71 14.95 6.70
N ASP A 185 19.09 13.76 6.27
CA ASP A 185 19.29 13.41 4.87
C ASP A 185 18.03 12.75 4.30
N ILE A 186 17.39 13.40 3.32
CA ILE A 186 16.17 12.92 2.67
C ILE A 186 16.35 11.54 2.01
N LEU A 187 17.55 11.23 1.47
CA LEU A 187 17.84 9.93 0.87
C LEU A 187 17.73 8.81 1.92
N LEU A 188 18.29 9.03 3.13
CA LEU A 188 18.22 8.06 4.22
C LEU A 188 16.79 7.92 4.76
N HIS A 189 15.99 8.98 4.80
CA HIS A 189 14.57 8.92 5.15
C HIS A 189 13.76 8.13 4.11
N ARG A 190 14.05 8.29 2.81
CA ARG A 190 13.43 7.51 1.74
C ARG A 190 13.83 6.04 1.80
N PHE A 191 15.10 5.76 2.06
CA PHE A 191 15.56 4.39 2.31
C PHE A 191 14.82 3.77 3.49
N TRP A 192 14.65 4.50 4.61
CA TRP A 192 13.89 4.05 5.76
C TRP A 192 12.42 3.78 5.41
N LEU A 193 11.79 4.65 4.64
CA LEU A 193 10.41 4.45 4.18
C LEU A 193 10.27 3.18 3.33
N VAL A 194 11.19 2.95 2.39
CA VAL A 194 11.22 1.72 1.59
C VAL A 194 11.47 0.49 2.48
N PHE A 195 12.37 0.61 3.47
CA PHE A 195 12.58 -0.46 4.45
C PHE A 195 11.30 -0.77 5.25
N LEU A 196 10.53 0.22 5.68
CA LEU A 196 9.24 0.01 6.35
C LEU A 196 8.26 -0.75 5.44
N TRP A 197 8.13 -0.36 4.17
CA TRP A 197 7.26 -1.04 3.23
C TRP A 197 7.69 -2.48 2.97
N VAL A 198 8.91 -2.69 2.57
CA VAL A 198 9.42 -4.02 2.17
C VAL A 198 9.66 -4.90 3.39
N GLY A 199 10.26 -4.36 4.44
CA GLY A 199 10.65 -5.11 5.64
C GLY A 199 9.46 -5.57 6.46
N LEU A 200 8.50 -4.67 6.77
CA LEU A 200 7.32 -5.05 7.56
C LEU A 200 6.40 -6.00 6.78
N THR A 201 6.21 -5.77 5.46
CA THR A 201 5.44 -6.71 4.62
C THR A 201 6.13 -8.07 4.56
N SER A 202 7.46 -8.11 4.44
CA SER A 202 8.23 -9.36 4.49
C SER A 202 8.06 -10.08 5.82
N TRP A 203 8.11 -9.36 6.93
CA TRP A 203 7.93 -9.96 8.25
C TRP A 203 6.52 -10.53 8.44
N MET A 204 5.49 -9.78 8.06
CA MET A 204 4.11 -10.27 8.07
C MET A 204 3.94 -11.51 7.19
N ALA A 205 4.43 -11.48 5.94
CA ALA A 205 4.37 -12.59 5.01
C ALA A 205 5.09 -13.85 5.55
N TRP A 206 6.24 -13.66 6.21
CA TRP A 206 6.96 -14.76 6.86
C TRP A 206 6.17 -15.36 8.03
N LEU A 207 5.51 -14.54 8.87
CA LEU A 207 4.67 -15.03 9.96
C LEU A 207 3.47 -15.84 9.43
N PHE A 208 2.85 -15.40 8.33
CA PHE A 208 1.80 -16.17 7.65
C PHE A 208 2.33 -17.50 7.13
N ALA A 209 3.45 -17.50 6.41
CA ALA A 209 4.05 -18.71 5.89
C ALA A 209 4.42 -19.69 7.02
N ARG A 210 4.95 -19.20 8.15
CA ARG A 210 5.30 -19.98 9.33
C ARG A 210 4.06 -20.56 10.04
N ARG A 211 2.95 -19.81 10.05
CA ARG A 211 1.67 -20.29 10.62
C ARG A 211 1.17 -21.53 9.88
N PHE A 212 1.34 -21.56 8.56
CA PHE A 212 0.85 -22.66 7.74
C PHE A 212 1.83 -23.84 7.63
N PHE A 213 3.12 -23.57 7.67
CA PHE A 213 4.16 -24.57 7.65
C PHE A 213 5.24 -24.25 8.69
N SER A 214 5.25 -24.97 9.80
CA SER A 214 6.16 -24.72 10.91
C SER A 214 7.61 -25.10 10.64
N LYS A 215 7.86 -26.02 9.69
CA LYS A 215 9.22 -26.48 9.34
C LYS A 215 9.79 -25.61 8.22
N LEU A 216 10.97 -25.02 8.46
CA LEU A 216 11.75 -24.31 7.45
C LEU A 216 11.99 -25.23 6.25
N GLY A 217 11.56 -24.78 5.07
CA GLY A 217 11.74 -25.55 3.85
C GLY A 217 11.22 -24.80 2.62
N LEU A 218 11.39 -25.40 1.47
CA LEU A 218 11.05 -24.79 0.19
C LEU A 218 9.57 -24.38 0.09
N LYS A 219 8.65 -25.14 0.69
CA LYS A 219 7.22 -24.79 0.72
C LYS A 219 6.95 -23.49 1.50
N GLN A 220 7.60 -23.32 2.65
CA GLN A 220 7.48 -22.12 3.45
C GLN A 220 8.05 -20.90 2.72
N PHE A 221 9.19 -21.08 2.02
CA PHE A 221 9.79 -20.02 1.20
C PHE A 221 8.85 -19.56 0.07
N TRP A 222 8.25 -20.48 -0.69
CA TRP A 222 7.31 -20.12 -1.76
C TRP A 222 6.04 -19.45 -1.22
N LEU A 223 5.54 -19.89 -0.08
CA LEU A 223 4.42 -19.22 0.57
C LEU A 223 4.79 -17.83 1.08
N PHE A 224 6.00 -17.65 1.60
CA PHE A 224 6.49 -16.34 1.96
C PHE A 224 6.48 -15.37 0.76
N LEU A 225 7.03 -15.78 -0.39
CA LEU A 225 7.00 -14.98 -1.61
C LEU A 225 5.56 -14.68 -2.08
N PHE A 226 4.69 -15.70 -2.00
CA PHE A 226 3.29 -15.56 -2.36
C PHE A 226 2.60 -14.52 -1.47
N PHE A 227 2.70 -14.61 -0.13
CA PHE A 227 2.06 -13.67 0.77
C PHE A 227 2.67 -12.26 0.67
N PHE A 228 3.96 -12.16 0.42
CA PHE A 228 4.58 -10.87 0.15
C PHE A 228 3.89 -10.16 -1.02
N LEU A 229 3.73 -10.81 -2.16
CA LEU A 229 3.02 -10.23 -3.31
C LEU A 229 1.52 -10.07 -3.04
N PHE A 230 0.90 -11.02 -2.35
CA PHE A 230 -0.52 -11.00 -2.05
C PHE A 230 -0.91 -9.74 -1.25
N PHE A 231 -0.13 -9.36 -0.25
CA PHE A 231 -0.39 -8.17 0.56
C PHE A 231 -0.11 -6.84 -0.19
N PHE A 232 0.59 -6.87 -1.30
CA PHE A 232 0.75 -5.71 -2.16
C PHE A 232 -0.36 -5.52 -3.20
N GLN A 233 -1.27 -6.46 -3.39
CA GLN A 233 -2.39 -6.32 -4.34
C GLN A 233 -3.38 -5.23 -3.92
N GLY A 234 -3.66 -5.11 -2.62
CA GLY A 234 -4.45 -4.04 -2.01
C GLY A 234 -3.63 -3.22 -1.02
N ALA A 235 -2.31 -3.24 -1.15
CA ALA A 235 -1.31 -2.49 -0.42
C ALA A 235 -1.65 -2.30 1.07
N VAL A 236 -1.49 -3.35 1.89
CA VAL A 236 -1.59 -3.21 3.35
C VAL A 236 -0.49 -2.25 3.79
N TYR A 237 -0.88 -1.06 4.24
CA TYR A 237 0.07 0.00 4.58
C TYR A 237 1.01 -0.40 5.72
N PHE A 238 2.29 -0.05 5.58
CA PHE A 238 3.34 -0.44 6.53
C PHE A 238 3.01 -0.09 7.99
N HIS A 239 2.34 1.02 8.25
CA HIS A 239 1.98 1.45 9.61
C HIS A 239 0.84 0.63 10.25
N LEU A 240 0.09 -0.14 9.46
CA LEU A 240 -0.96 -1.05 9.91
C LEU A 240 -0.42 -2.45 10.23
N ILE A 241 0.65 -2.84 9.55
CA ILE A 241 1.27 -4.17 9.67
C ILE A 241 1.71 -4.52 11.10
N PRO A 242 2.23 -3.60 11.93
CA PRO A 242 2.58 -3.92 13.32
C PRO A 242 1.44 -4.53 14.13
N VAL A 243 0.17 -4.15 13.88
CA VAL A 243 -1.00 -4.76 14.51
C VAL A 243 -1.02 -6.28 14.26
N VAL A 244 -0.87 -6.66 12.99
CA VAL A 244 -0.91 -8.07 12.58
C VAL A 244 0.28 -8.84 13.15
N ILE A 245 1.48 -8.26 13.08
CA ILE A 245 2.71 -8.85 13.62
C ILE A 245 2.56 -9.11 15.12
N LEU A 246 2.11 -8.12 15.89
CA LEU A 246 1.92 -8.25 17.35
C LEU A 246 0.93 -9.37 17.68
N VAL A 247 -0.22 -9.42 16.99
CA VAL A 247 -1.21 -10.48 17.23
C VAL A 247 -0.65 -11.86 16.88
N LEU A 248 0.00 -12.02 15.71
CA LEU A 248 0.54 -13.33 15.29
C LEU A 248 1.71 -13.79 16.17
N LEU A 249 2.53 -12.89 16.71
CA LEU A 249 3.60 -13.22 17.67
C LEU A 249 3.06 -13.55 19.05
N GLY A 250 2.02 -12.84 19.47
CA GLY A 250 1.49 -12.93 20.83
C GLY A 250 0.48 -14.05 21.03
N TYR A 251 -0.27 -14.42 19.99
CA TYR A 251 -1.31 -15.42 20.13
C TYR A 251 -0.73 -16.81 20.40
N ARG A 252 -1.06 -17.34 21.57
CA ARG A 252 -0.70 -18.68 22.04
C ARG A 252 -1.89 -19.32 22.75
N PRO A 253 -2.43 -20.45 22.27
CA PRO A 253 -3.65 -21.06 22.80
C PRO A 253 -3.67 -21.26 24.32
N ASN A 254 -2.50 -21.60 24.90
CA ASN A 254 -2.35 -21.97 26.31
C ASN A 254 -1.70 -20.89 27.20
N HIS A 255 -1.46 -19.68 26.67
CA HIS A 255 -0.79 -18.60 27.42
C HIS A 255 -1.67 -17.34 27.46
N PRO A 256 -2.67 -17.27 28.37
CA PRO A 256 -3.62 -16.17 28.41
C PRO A 256 -2.96 -14.81 28.64
N LEU A 257 -1.92 -14.73 29.48
CA LEU A 257 -1.21 -13.48 29.73
C LEU A 257 -0.56 -12.92 28.46
N SER A 258 0.13 -13.77 27.69
CA SER A 258 0.68 -13.37 26.38
C SER A 258 -0.40 -12.81 25.47
N ASN A 259 -1.53 -13.50 25.37
CA ASN A 259 -2.64 -13.07 24.53
C ASN A 259 -3.16 -11.67 24.93
N TRP A 260 -3.29 -11.40 26.23
CA TRP A 260 -3.75 -10.09 26.70
C TRP A 260 -2.72 -8.98 26.47
N ILE A 261 -1.45 -9.21 26.78
CA ILE A 261 -0.39 -8.22 26.57
C ILE A 261 -0.34 -7.81 25.10
N PHE A 262 -0.25 -8.78 24.19
CA PHE A 262 -0.15 -8.49 22.77
C PHE A 262 -1.44 -7.93 22.18
N LEU A 263 -2.61 -8.31 22.68
CA LEU A 263 -3.88 -7.68 22.33
C LEU A 263 -3.87 -6.20 22.69
N ILE A 264 -3.49 -5.84 23.91
CA ILE A 264 -3.45 -4.44 24.38
C ILE A 264 -2.46 -3.62 23.54
N LEU A 265 -1.24 -4.13 23.34
CA LEU A 265 -0.23 -3.45 22.51
C LEU A 265 -0.70 -3.24 21.07
N ALA A 266 -1.26 -4.28 20.45
CA ALA A 266 -1.80 -4.20 19.10
C ALA A 266 -3.00 -3.24 19.03
N SER A 267 -3.84 -3.19 20.06
CA SER A 267 -5.00 -2.30 20.14
C SER A 267 -4.60 -0.83 20.30
N ILE A 268 -3.61 -0.54 21.15
CA ILE A 268 -3.04 0.81 21.27
C ILE A 268 -2.53 1.27 19.89
N TRP A 269 -1.76 0.42 19.22
CA TRP A 269 -1.24 0.74 17.89
C TRP A 269 -2.34 0.91 16.84
N ALA A 270 -3.38 0.08 16.87
CA ALA A 270 -4.54 0.19 15.98
C ALA A 270 -5.29 1.52 16.19
N GLY A 271 -5.43 1.97 17.44
CA GLY A 271 -6.04 3.27 17.76
C GLY A 271 -5.25 4.46 17.24
N LEU A 272 -3.93 4.37 17.19
CA LEU A 272 -3.05 5.36 16.54
C LEU A 272 -3.04 5.27 15.02
N SER A 273 -3.75 4.30 14.45
CA SER A 273 -3.85 4.07 13.02
C SER A 273 -5.22 4.50 12.49
N ARG A 274 -5.76 3.79 11.51
CA ARG A 274 -7.05 4.10 10.89
C ARG A 274 -8.22 3.62 11.76
N ILE A 275 -9.34 4.33 11.74
CA ILE A 275 -10.56 4.01 12.51
C ILE A 275 -11.05 2.58 12.19
N ASN A 276 -11.07 2.19 10.92
CA ASN A 276 -11.51 0.86 10.49
C ASN A 276 -10.59 -0.28 11.00
N TRP A 277 -9.42 0.04 11.55
CA TRP A 277 -8.49 -0.92 12.15
C TRP A 277 -8.67 -1.11 13.67
N MET A 278 -9.46 -0.28 14.34
CA MET A 278 -9.69 -0.41 15.79
C MET A 278 -10.18 -1.80 16.25
N PRO A 279 -11.12 -2.47 15.54
CA PRO A 279 -11.57 -3.81 15.93
C PRO A 279 -10.62 -4.93 15.48
N VAL A 280 -9.63 -4.65 14.61
CA VAL A 280 -8.75 -5.66 14.00
C VAL A 280 -7.99 -6.51 15.02
N PRO A 281 -7.35 -5.97 16.09
CA PRO A 281 -6.61 -6.79 17.04
C PRO A 281 -7.47 -7.87 17.71
N GLY A 282 -8.64 -7.47 18.22
CA GLY A 282 -9.57 -8.37 18.91
C GLY A 282 -10.17 -9.40 17.97
N LEU A 283 -10.58 -8.99 16.76
CA LEU A 283 -11.14 -9.89 15.76
C LEU A 283 -10.09 -10.83 15.17
N LEU A 284 -8.83 -10.39 15.03
CA LEU A 284 -7.76 -11.26 14.55
C LEU A 284 -7.44 -12.36 15.59
N MET A 285 -7.39 -12.01 16.89
CA MET A 285 -7.32 -12.99 17.99
C MET A 285 -8.52 -13.95 17.96
N THR A 286 -9.71 -13.42 17.66
CA THR A 286 -10.96 -14.21 17.54
C THR A 286 -10.84 -15.20 16.38
N VAL A 287 -10.39 -14.80 15.19
CA VAL A 287 -10.21 -15.70 14.05
C VAL A 287 -9.22 -16.81 14.39
N LEU A 288 -8.08 -16.48 15.00
CA LEU A 288 -7.09 -17.47 15.44
C LEU A 288 -7.71 -18.47 16.45
N TYR A 289 -8.51 -17.97 17.40
CA TYR A 289 -9.21 -18.83 18.35
C TYR A 289 -10.21 -19.75 17.67
N LEU A 290 -11.03 -19.20 16.76
CA LEU A 290 -12.00 -19.99 15.99
C LEU A 290 -11.34 -21.08 15.13
N LEU A 291 -10.12 -20.84 14.63
CA LEU A 291 -9.35 -21.83 13.87
C LEU A 291 -8.72 -22.90 14.78
N ASP A 292 -8.28 -22.55 15.97
CA ASP A 292 -7.50 -23.45 16.84
C ASP A 292 -8.34 -24.20 17.89
N HIS A 293 -9.55 -23.72 18.22
CA HIS A 293 -10.38 -24.33 19.27
C HIS A 293 -11.70 -24.88 18.70
N PRO A 294 -11.95 -26.18 18.81
CA PRO A 294 -13.24 -26.77 18.44
C PRO A 294 -14.34 -26.39 19.44
N VAL A 295 -15.58 -26.32 18.95
CA VAL A 295 -16.77 -25.99 19.77
C VAL A 295 -17.20 -27.16 20.63
N ARG A 296 -16.56 -28.16 20.87
CA ARG A 296 -16.93 -29.35 21.66
C ARG A 296 -18.31 -29.22 22.35
N LYS A 297 -18.78 -30.21 23.10
CA LYS A 297 -20.01 -30.16 23.90
C LYS A 297 -19.95 -29.16 25.09
N THR A 298 -19.22 -28.08 24.95
CA THR A 298 -19.10 -26.96 25.91
C THR A 298 -20.24 -25.99 25.75
N ASN A 299 -20.63 -25.34 26.82
CA ASN A 299 -21.61 -24.25 26.79
C ASN A 299 -21.14 -23.17 25.78
N LEU A 300 -21.97 -22.88 24.78
CA LEU A 300 -21.69 -21.91 23.72
C LEU A 300 -21.34 -20.52 24.26
N VAL A 301 -21.98 -20.12 25.36
CA VAL A 301 -21.68 -18.84 26.04
C VAL A 301 -20.24 -18.80 26.49
N ARG A 302 -19.76 -19.89 27.14
CA ARG A 302 -18.36 -19.99 27.59
C ARG A 302 -17.38 -20.05 26.42
N TYR A 303 -17.77 -20.65 25.30
CA TYR A 303 -16.93 -20.70 24.10
C TYR A 303 -16.78 -19.30 23.46
N LEU A 304 -17.88 -18.56 23.34
CA LEU A 304 -17.92 -17.25 22.69
C LEU A 304 -17.45 -16.10 23.60
N SER A 305 -17.52 -16.27 24.95
CA SER A 305 -17.16 -15.20 25.88
C SER A 305 -15.74 -14.67 25.68
N LYS A 306 -14.77 -15.54 25.44
CA LYS A 306 -13.36 -15.17 25.27
C LYS A 306 -13.12 -14.37 23.96
N PRO A 307 -13.58 -14.82 22.77
CA PRO A 307 -13.55 -14.04 21.55
C PRO A 307 -14.26 -12.69 21.67
N LEU A 308 -15.44 -12.68 22.31
CA LEU A 308 -16.21 -11.46 22.51
C LEU A 308 -15.47 -10.46 23.40
N LEU A 309 -14.91 -10.92 24.51
CA LEU A 309 -14.11 -10.07 25.40
C LEU A 309 -12.87 -9.50 24.71
N TRP A 310 -12.15 -10.29 23.91
CA TRP A 310 -11.02 -9.79 23.14
C TRP A 310 -11.43 -8.71 22.14
N THR A 311 -12.56 -8.92 21.45
CA THR A 311 -13.06 -7.93 20.50
C THR A 311 -13.49 -6.65 21.20
N LEU A 312 -14.28 -6.73 22.27
CA LEU A 312 -14.79 -5.57 22.99
C LEU A 312 -13.66 -4.79 23.68
N ILE A 313 -12.81 -5.48 24.45
CA ILE A 313 -11.71 -4.83 25.17
C ILE A 313 -10.67 -4.28 24.18
N GLY A 314 -10.32 -5.05 23.14
CA GLY A 314 -9.38 -4.59 22.12
C GLY A 314 -9.87 -3.32 21.42
N THR A 315 -11.15 -3.29 21.01
CA THR A 315 -11.73 -2.11 20.39
C THR A 315 -11.82 -0.92 21.35
N ALA A 316 -12.20 -1.16 22.61
CA ALA A 316 -12.27 -0.11 23.64
C ALA A 316 -10.87 0.49 23.92
N VAL A 317 -9.84 -0.34 24.01
CA VAL A 317 -8.45 0.13 24.17
C VAL A 317 -7.98 0.92 22.96
N ALA A 318 -8.29 0.48 21.73
CA ALA A 318 -7.95 1.19 20.52
C ALA A 318 -8.64 2.56 20.47
N TYR A 319 -9.92 2.60 20.78
CA TYR A 319 -10.69 3.84 20.85
C TYR A 319 -10.13 4.79 21.94
N GLY A 320 -9.88 4.26 23.14
CA GLY A 320 -9.30 5.05 24.23
C GLY A 320 -7.92 5.61 23.89
N SER A 321 -7.03 4.81 23.28
CA SER A 321 -5.69 5.28 22.87
C SER A 321 -5.76 6.39 21.82
N LYS A 322 -6.73 6.36 20.90
CA LYS A 322 -6.97 7.44 19.94
C LYS A 322 -7.33 8.74 20.63
N HIS A 323 -8.28 8.71 21.59
CA HIS A 323 -8.69 9.90 22.32
C HIS A 323 -7.59 10.46 23.21
N VAL A 324 -6.81 9.59 23.88
CA VAL A 324 -5.63 10.03 24.62
C VAL A 324 -4.63 10.74 23.70
N TYR A 325 -4.38 10.17 22.52
CA TYR A 325 -3.48 10.81 21.55
C TYR A 325 -3.99 12.17 21.11
N ILE A 326 -5.29 12.29 20.73
CA ILE A 326 -5.90 13.57 20.33
C ILE A 326 -5.73 14.61 21.43
N ALA A 327 -6.01 14.24 22.69
CA ALA A 327 -5.85 15.16 23.82
C ALA A 327 -4.39 15.63 24.03
N LEU A 328 -3.40 14.81 23.66
CA LEU A 328 -1.98 15.13 23.80
C LEU A 328 -1.38 15.80 22.55
N SER A 329 -2.06 15.72 21.40
CA SER A 329 -1.53 16.22 20.11
C SER A 329 -1.44 17.73 20.00
N GLY A 330 -2.26 18.46 20.77
CA GLY A 330 -2.40 19.90 20.68
C GLY A 330 -3.33 20.37 19.54
N GLU A 331 -3.91 19.44 18.76
CA GLU A 331 -4.87 19.73 17.69
C GLU A 331 -6.31 19.77 18.19
N SER A 332 -7.18 20.47 17.44
CA SER A 332 -8.62 20.50 17.73
C SER A 332 -9.24 19.11 17.48
N PRO A 333 -10.01 18.57 18.44
CA PRO A 333 -10.77 17.33 18.23
C PRO A 333 -11.72 17.40 17.02
N ALA A 334 -12.26 18.57 16.69
CA ALA A 334 -13.15 18.77 15.55
C ALA A 334 -12.51 18.44 14.20
N TYR A 335 -11.19 18.53 14.09
CA TYR A 335 -10.47 18.17 12.85
C TYR A 335 -10.43 16.65 12.63
N PHE A 336 -10.49 15.86 13.70
CA PHE A 336 -10.62 14.41 13.58
C PHE A 336 -12.01 14.00 13.08
N ASP A 337 -13.06 14.69 13.50
CA ASP A 337 -14.44 14.41 13.09
C ASP A 337 -14.66 14.64 11.59
N SER A 338 -13.88 15.52 10.96
CA SER A 338 -13.89 15.75 9.51
C SER A 338 -13.55 14.47 8.72
N ALA A 339 -12.73 13.58 9.27
CA ALA A 339 -12.44 12.29 8.65
C ALA A 339 -13.68 11.37 8.55
N LEU A 340 -14.74 11.63 9.30
CA LEU A 340 -15.99 10.85 9.31
C LEU A 340 -17.08 11.44 8.39
N SER A 341 -17.00 12.72 8.04
CA SER A 341 -18.03 13.49 7.35
C SER A 341 -17.73 13.73 5.87
N SER A 342 -17.43 12.67 5.10
CA SER A 342 -17.06 12.83 3.69
C SER A 342 -18.11 12.31 2.73
N THR A 343 -18.19 12.92 1.54
CA THR A 343 -19.03 12.44 0.43
C THR A 343 -18.61 11.06 -0.03
N LEU A 344 -19.59 10.17 -0.27
CA LEU A 344 -19.36 8.83 -0.78
C LEU A 344 -19.60 8.79 -2.30
N LEU A 345 -18.59 8.38 -3.04
CA LEU A 345 -18.58 8.28 -4.50
C LEU A 345 -18.80 6.82 -4.91
N TRP A 346 -20.06 6.37 -4.87
CA TRP A 346 -20.45 4.97 -5.10
C TRP A 346 -20.07 4.43 -6.49
N ASN A 347 -19.92 5.32 -7.49
CA ASN A 347 -19.42 4.99 -8.82
C ASN A 347 -18.03 4.32 -8.78
N ARG A 348 -17.21 4.58 -7.77
CA ARG A 348 -15.87 3.98 -7.59
C ARG A 348 -15.90 2.48 -7.31
N LEU A 349 -17.04 1.91 -6.93
CA LEU A 349 -17.21 0.46 -6.88
C LEU A 349 -17.14 -0.19 -8.25
N LEU A 350 -17.54 0.51 -9.29
CA LEU A 350 -17.52 0.09 -10.69
C LEU A 350 -16.25 0.62 -11.40
N PRO A 351 -15.93 0.12 -12.62
CA PRO A 351 -14.82 0.65 -13.42
C PRO A 351 -14.88 2.17 -13.56
N ASN A 352 -13.79 2.86 -13.21
CA ASN A 352 -13.72 4.32 -13.21
C ASN A 352 -12.28 4.79 -13.51
N PRO A 353 -12.05 6.07 -13.82
CA PRO A 353 -10.72 6.59 -14.18
C PRO A 353 -9.68 6.47 -13.06
N THR A 354 -10.09 6.59 -11.79
CA THR A 354 -9.20 6.50 -10.64
C THR A 354 -8.68 5.08 -10.44
N PHE A 355 -9.57 4.08 -10.60
CA PHE A 355 -9.20 2.67 -10.54
C PHE A 355 -9.94 1.88 -11.62
N LYS A 356 -9.27 1.63 -12.74
CA LYS A 356 -9.87 1.07 -13.95
C LYS A 356 -10.71 -0.20 -13.77
N PRO A 357 -10.37 -1.18 -12.87
CA PRO A 357 -11.26 -2.32 -12.62
C PRO A 357 -12.49 -1.95 -11.81
N GLY A 358 -12.44 -0.87 -11.03
CA GLY A 358 -13.35 -0.66 -9.92
C GLY A 358 -13.10 -1.60 -8.75
N VAL A 359 -13.56 -1.20 -7.57
CA VAL A 359 -13.30 -1.94 -6.32
C VAL A 359 -13.89 -3.35 -6.36
N LEU A 360 -15.12 -3.51 -6.88
CA LEU A 360 -15.82 -4.82 -6.93
C LEU A 360 -15.07 -5.84 -7.79
N LEU A 361 -14.72 -5.48 -9.02
CA LEU A 361 -13.99 -6.41 -9.89
C LEU A 361 -12.56 -6.63 -9.39
N GLY A 362 -11.91 -5.61 -8.86
CA GLY A 362 -10.57 -5.71 -8.29
C GLY A 362 -10.50 -6.71 -7.14
N ILE A 363 -11.40 -6.61 -6.14
CA ILE A 363 -11.43 -7.53 -5.01
C ILE A 363 -11.88 -8.94 -5.42
N PHE A 364 -12.81 -9.05 -6.36
CA PHE A 364 -13.21 -10.34 -6.91
C PHE A 364 -12.02 -11.05 -7.57
N LEU A 365 -11.25 -10.37 -8.42
CA LEU A 365 -10.06 -10.93 -9.06
C LEU A 365 -9.01 -11.35 -8.03
N LEU A 366 -8.78 -10.53 -7.00
CA LEU A 366 -7.86 -10.85 -5.91
C LEU A 366 -8.27 -12.13 -5.18
N CYS A 367 -9.55 -12.27 -4.86
CA CYS A 367 -10.07 -13.41 -4.08
C CYS A 367 -10.27 -14.66 -4.92
N LEU A 368 -10.57 -14.52 -6.21
CA LEU A 368 -11.07 -15.59 -7.08
C LEU A 368 -10.27 -16.90 -7.01
N PRO A 369 -8.93 -16.93 -7.10
CA PRO A 369 -8.20 -18.19 -7.09
C PRO A 369 -8.32 -18.93 -5.76
N LEU A 370 -8.16 -18.22 -4.64
CA LEU A 370 -8.27 -18.81 -3.31
C LEU A 370 -9.71 -19.23 -3.01
N LEU A 371 -10.68 -18.43 -3.45
CA LEU A 371 -12.11 -18.77 -3.32
C LEU A 371 -12.46 -20.02 -4.13
N ALA A 372 -11.97 -20.16 -5.35
CA ALA A 372 -12.21 -21.33 -6.18
C ALA A 372 -11.61 -22.61 -5.56
N ILE A 373 -10.38 -22.53 -5.04
CA ILE A 373 -9.75 -23.63 -4.30
C ILE A 373 -10.56 -23.96 -3.05
N PHE A 374 -11.00 -22.94 -2.33
CA PHE A 374 -11.83 -23.10 -1.15
C PHE A 374 -13.16 -23.79 -1.45
N LEU A 375 -13.90 -23.35 -2.49
CA LEU A 375 -15.16 -23.96 -2.91
C LEU A 375 -14.99 -25.44 -3.33
N LYS A 376 -13.89 -25.75 -4.01
CA LYS A 376 -13.53 -27.14 -4.30
C LYS A 376 -13.32 -27.94 -3.01
N SER A 377 -12.50 -27.42 -2.09
CA SER A 377 -12.20 -28.08 -0.82
C SER A 377 -13.43 -28.24 0.06
N TRP A 378 -14.35 -27.26 0.00
CA TRP A 378 -15.66 -27.31 0.65
C TRP A 378 -16.46 -28.54 0.18
N ARG A 379 -16.54 -28.74 -1.13
CA ARG A 379 -17.23 -29.91 -1.72
C ARG A 379 -16.52 -31.23 -1.39
N GLU A 380 -15.21 -31.23 -1.18
CA GLU A 380 -14.40 -32.39 -0.80
C GLU A 380 -14.45 -32.72 0.70
N GLY A 381 -15.29 -32.02 1.47
CA GLY A 381 -15.59 -32.31 2.87
C GLY A 381 -15.00 -31.35 3.90
N LEU A 382 -14.37 -30.24 3.49
CA LEU A 382 -13.90 -29.18 4.42
C LEU A 382 -15.08 -28.61 5.25
N ALA A 383 -16.28 -28.52 4.64
CA ALA A 383 -17.50 -28.05 5.29
C ALA A 383 -17.80 -28.77 6.60
N HIS A 384 -17.55 -30.08 6.67
CA HIS A 384 -17.84 -30.94 7.82
C HIS A 384 -16.76 -30.94 8.90
N GLN A 385 -15.61 -30.28 8.65
CA GLN A 385 -14.49 -30.28 9.60
C GLN A 385 -14.62 -29.20 10.68
N LEU A 386 -15.41 -28.17 10.43
CA LEU A 386 -15.66 -27.08 11.38
C LEU A 386 -17.14 -27.01 11.77
N HIS A 387 -17.42 -26.64 13.01
CA HIS A 387 -18.78 -26.41 13.49
C HIS A 387 -19.44 -25.24 12.74
N PRO A 388 -20.75 -25.29 12.42
CA PRO A 388 -21.47 -24.19 11.74
C PRO A 388 -21.27 -22.81 12.39
N LEU A 389 -21.21 -22.75 13.72
CA LEU A 389 -20.95 -21.51 14.46
C LEU A 389 -19.61 -20.89 14.09
N ARG A 390 -18.54 -21.71 13.95
CA ARG A 390 -17.19 -21.23 13.55
C ARG A 390 -17.24 -20.70 12.12
N TRP A 391 -17.93 -21.40 11.21
CA TRP A 391 -18.16 -20.93 9.84
C TRP A 391 -18.90 -19.61 9.82
N GLY A 392 -20.03 -19.51 10.55
CA GLY A 392 -20.84 -18.30 10.62
C GLY A 392 -20.04 -17.10 11.14
N ALA A 393 -19.24 -17.29 12.20
CA ALA A 393 -18.40 -16.23 12.75
C ALA A 393 -17.28 -15.80 11.79
N LEU A 394 -16.59 -16.74 11.14
CA LEU A 394 -15.54 -16.42 10.16
C LEU A 394 -16.10 -15.65 8.96
N VAL A 395 -17.25 -16.11 8.43
CA VAL A 395 -17.93 -15.44 7.30
C VAL A 395 -18.43 -14.04 7.73
N ALA A 396 -19.02 -13.90 8.93
CA ALA A 396 -19.47 -12.61 9.43
C ALA A 396 -18.34 -11.59 9.55
N ILE A 397 -17.18 -12.00 10.09
CA ILE A 397 -16.00 -11.15 10.22
C ILE A 397 -15.49 -10.72 8.82
N LEU A 398 -15.37 -11.66 7.89
CA LEU A 398 -14.94 -11.37 6.51
C LEU A 398 -15.92 -10.41 5.81
N THR A 399 -17.22 -10.64 5.94
CA THR A 399 -18.26 -9.79 5.35
C THR A 399 -18.22 -8.38 5.94
N MET A 400 -18.05 -8.25 7.25
CA MET A 400 -17.94 -6.96 7.93
C MET A 400 -16.78 -6.13 7.36
N PHE A 401 -15.59 -6.71 7.26
CA PHE A 401 -14.42 -5.99 6.72
C PHE A 401 -14.51 -5.75 5.21
N LEU A 402 -15.15 -6.65 4.46
CA LEU A 402 -15.41 -6.45 3.04
C LEU A 402 -16.32 -5.24 2.81
N LEU A 403 -17.47 -5.21 3.47
CA LEU A 403 -18.45 -4.13 3.33
C LEU A 403 -17.88 -2.81 3.87
N GLY A 404 -17.26 -2.82 5.05
CA GLY A 404 -16.61 -1.63 5.63
C GLY A 404 -15.52 -1.08 4.73
N GLY A 405 -14.66 -1.94 4.18
CA GLY A 405 -13.61 -1.52 3.24
C GLY A 405 -14.16 -0.96 1.94
N MET A 406 -15.26 -1.50 1.41
CA MET A 406 -15.95 -0.94 0.24
C MET A 406 -16.46 0.47 0.51
N VAL A 407 -17.10 0.70 1.66
CA VAL A 407 -17.58 2.04 2.04
C VAL A 407 -16.41 3.03 2.14
N VAL A 408 -15.30 2.66 2.79
CA VAL A 408 -14.13 3.54 2.90
C VAL A 408 -13.48 3.80 1.54
N SER A 409 -13.48 2.81 0.62
CA SER A 409 -12.95 2.99 -0.74
C SER A 409 -13.78 3.94 -1.59
N THR A 410 -15.07 4.12 -1.28
CA THR A 410 -15.94 5.08 -1.99
C THR A 410 -15.88 6.49 -1.44
N LYS A 411 -15.23 6.72 -0.28
CA LYS A 411 -15.07 8.06 0.29
C LYS A 411 -14.23 8.92 -0.64
N ILE A 412 -14.60 10.22 -0.80
CA ILE A 412 -13.72 11.22 -1.44
C ILE A 412 -12.39 11.27 -0.67
N GLY A 413 -11.27 11.26 -1.38
CA GLY A 413 -9.95 11.08 -0.76
C GLY A 413 -9.62 9.64 -0.35
N GLY A 414 -10.57 8.70 -0.46
CA GLY A 414 -10.36 7.28 -0.15
C GLY A 414 -9.56 6.49 -1.21
N GLY A 415 -9.08 7.15 -2.27
CA GLY A 415 -8.26 6.55 -3.33
C GLY A 415 -9.01 5.67 -4.33
N GLY A 416 -10.22 5.21 -4.02
CA GLY A 416 -11.08 4.45 -4.93
C GLY A 416 -10.54 3.09 -5.38
N ASP A 417 -9.51 2.54 -4.72
CA ASP A 417 -8.85 1.28 -5.05
C ASP A 417 -8.96 0.23 -3.91
N LEU A 418 -8.12 -0.79 -3.92
CA LEU A 418 -8.18 -1.91 -2.97
C LEU A 418 -7.47 -1.64 -1.64
N HIS A 419 -6.76 -0.53 -1.44
CA HIS A 419 -5.96 -0.33 -0.22
C HIS A 419 -6.81 -0.13 1.05
N ASN A 420 -8.07 0.28 0.91
CA ASN A 420 -9.00 0.38 2.04
C ASN A 420 -9.65 -0.96 2.42
N LEU A 421 -9.44 -2.00 1.61
CA LEU A 421 -9.80 -3.39 1.90
C LEU A 421 -8.67 -4.16 2.58
N ASP A 422 -7.63 -3.47 3.05
CA ASP A 422 -6.43 -4.02 3.66
C ASP A 422 -6.73 -4.98 4.83
N ALA A 423 -7.60 -4.60 5.76
CA ALA A 423 -8.04 -5.46 6.84
C ALA A 423 -8.73 -6.73 6.29
N PHE A 424 -9.67 -6.60 5.35
CA PHE A 424 -10.31 -7.75 4.70
C PHE A 424 -9.26 -8.69 4.07
N ILE A 425 -8.29 -8.15 3.35
CA ILE A 425 -7.22 -8.91 2.69
C ILE A 425 -6.43 -9.74 3.71
N VAL A 426 -6.08 -9.15 4.87
CA VAL A 426 -5.38 -9.84 5.96
C VAL A 426 -6.24 -10.99 6.52
N PHE A 427 -7.50 -10.73 6.85
CA PHE A 427 -8.42 -11.73 7.39
C PHE A 427 -8.72 -12.84 6.38
N PHE A 428 -8.90 -12.49 5.11
CA PHE A 428 -9.12 -13.44 4.03
C PHE A 428 -7.91 -14.35 3.82
N ALA A 429 -6.69 -13.77 3.80
CA ALA A 429 -5.45 -14.54 3.69
C ALA A 429 -5.25 -15.50 4.86
N LEU A 430 -5.51 -15.04 6.11
CA LEU A 430 -5.37 -15.88 7.31
C LEU A 430 -6.37 -17.03 7.31
N THR A 431 -7.64 -16.72 7.06
CA THR A 431 -8.72 -17.71 7.10
C THR A 431 -8.56 -18.73 5.97
N SER A 432 -8.48 -18.27 4.71
CA SER A 432 -8.35 -19.15 3.56
C SER A 432 -7.05 -19.95 3.60
N GLY A 433 -5.93 -19.32 3.92
CA GLY A 433 -4.64 -19.98 4.05
C GLY A 433 -4.64 -21.05 5.13
N SER A 434 -5.20 -20.78 6.32
CA SER A 434 -5.31 -21.77 7.40
C SER A 434 -6.17 -22.97 7.00
N LEU A 435 -7.31 -22.73 6.37
CA LEU A 435 -8.24 -23.78 5.93
C LEU A 435 -7.64 -24.63 4.82
N LEU A 436 -7.02 -24.03 3.83
CA LEU A 436 -6.39 -24.74 2.70
C LEU A 436 -5.13 -25.49 3.09
N ALA A 437 -4.33 -24.94 4.02
CA ALA A 437 -3.13 -25.60 4.54
C ALA A 437 -3.44 -26.63 5.63
N GLY A 438 -4.70 -26.80 6.07
CA GLY A 438 -5.05 -27.67 7.18
C GLY A 438 -4.47 -27.20 8.53
N SER A 439 -4.18 -25.91 8.68
CA SER A 439 -3.65 -25.31 9.91
C SER A 439 -4.79 -24.84 10.83
N PHE A 440 -5.68 -25.75 11.16
CA PHE A 440 -6.81 -25.55 12.07
C PHE A 440 -7.12 -26.85 12.83
N THR A 441 -7.86 -26.75 13.92
CA THR A 441 -8.29 -27.93 14.70
C THR A 441 -9.70 -28.34 14.27
N PRO A 442 -9.88 -29.55 13.70
CA PRO A 442 -11.21 -30.08 13.35
C PRO A 442 -12.09 -30.31 14.58
N GLU A 443 -13.42 -30.30 14.39
CA GLU A 443 -14.37 -30.61 15.49
C GLU A 443 -14.24 -32.05 15.99
N ASN A 444 -14.00 -32.99 15.10
CA ASN A 444 -13.74 -34.39 15.48
C ASN A 444 -12.24 -34.60 15.71
N ALA A 445 -11.85 -34.84 16.97
CA ALA A 445 -10.46 -35.06 17.34
C ALA A 445 -9.79 -36.29 16.66
N ALA A 446 -10.61 -37.26 16.19
CA ALA A 446 -10.10 -38.42 15.44
C ALA A 446 -9.77 -38.07 13.98
N GLN A 447 -10.20 -36.92 13.47
CA GLN A 447 -9.92 -36.45 12.12
C GLN A 447 -8.68 -35.56 12.13
N LYS A 448 -7.74 -35.83 11.20
CA LYS A 448 -6.68 -34.89 10.88
C LYS A 448 -7.23 -33.87 9.89
N ALA A 449 -6.89 -32.59 10.07
CA ALA A 449 -7.17 -31.56 9.09
C ALA A 449 -6.60 -31.97 7.72
N LYS A 450 -7.46 -32.02 6.70
CA LYS A 450 -7.02 -32.39 5.35
C LYS A 450 -6.40 -31.18 4.66
N HIS A 451 -5.20 -31.38 4.09
CA HIS A 451 -4.67 -30.44 3.11
C HIS A 451 -5.50 -30.51 1.82
N SER A 452 -5.80 -29.35 1.29
CA SER A 452 -6.49 -29.28 -0.01
C SER A 452 -5.57 -29.72 -1.14
N ASN A 453 -6.06 -30.59 -2.01
CA ASN A 453 -5.38 -30.89 -3.26
C ASN A 453 -5.66 -29.77 -4.26
N ILE A 454 -4.67 -28.88 -4.46
CA ILE A 454 -4.82 -27.69 -5.30
C ILE A 454 -4.55 -28.07 -6.76
N PRO A 455 -5.54 -27.94 -7.68
CA PRO A 455 -5.29 -28.15 -9.10
C PRO A 455 -4.25 -27.16 -9.63
N ALA A 456 -3.40 -27.62 -10.54
CA ALA A 456 -2.34 -26.79 -11.13
C ALA A 456 -2.85 -25.47 -11.74
N PHE A 457 -4.01 -25.50 -12.37
CA PHE A 457 -4.65 -24.30 -12.93
C PHE A 457 -4.90 -23.22 -11.87
N TRP A 458 -5.52 -23.58 -10.73
CA TRP A 458 -5.81 -22.62 -9.66
C TRP A 458 -4.55 -22.16 -8.93
N LEU A 459 -3.55 -23.04 -8.80
CA LEU A 459 -2.23 -22.65 -8.29
C LEU A 459 -1.60 -21.57 -9.19
N LEU A 460 -1.66 -21.77 -10.50
CA LEU A 460 -1.13 -20.79 -11.47
C LEU A 460 -1.92 -19.47 -11.43
N ALA A 461 -3.25 -19.55 -11.37
CA ALA A 461 -4.09 -18.34 -11.23
C ALA A 461 -3.76 -17.59 -9.93
N ALA A 462 -3.59 -18.31 -8.81
CA ALA A 462 -3.20 -17.74 -7.53
C ALA A 462 -1.84 -17.03 -7.57
N VAL A 463 -0.90 -17.49 -8.41
CA VAL A 463 0.40 -16.85 -8.61
C VAL A 463 0.34 -15.72 -9.62
N LEU A 464 -0.35 -15.91 -10.74
CA LEU A 464 -0.42 -14.93 -11.84
C LEU A 464 -1.09 -13.62 -11.41
N ILE A 465 -2.14 -13.68 -10.58
CA ILE A 465 -2.86 -12.48 -10.16
C ILE A 465 -2.00 -11.53 -9.33
N PRO A 466 -1.32 -11.95 -8.23
CA PRO A 466 -0.40 -11.08 -7.51
C PRO A 466 0.75 -10.53 -8.37
N VAL A 467 1.29 -11.35 -9.27
CA VAL A 467 2.32 -10.90 -10.23
C VAL A 467 1.76 -9.84 -11.17
N PHE A 468 0.56 -10.02 -11.70
CA PHE A 468 -0.11 -9.01 -12.52
C PHE A 468 -0.28 -7.68 -11.77
N PHE A 469 -0.70 -7.72 -10.50
CA PHE A 469 -0.80 -6.51 -9.67
C PHE A 469 0.58 -5.87 -9.42
N ALA A 470 1.65 -6.65 -9.28
CA ALA A 470 3.01 -6.10 -9.14
C ALA A 470 3.45 -5.29 -10.38
N PHE A 471 2.94 -5.64 -11.56
CA PHE A 471 3.26 -4.98 -12.84
C PHE A 471 2.34 -3.78 -13.17
N GLN A 472 1.53 -3.29 -12.24
CA GLN A 472 0.69 -2.11 -12.49
C GLN A 472 1.49 -0.83 -12.71
N SER A 473 2.67 -0.70 -12.16
CA SER A 473 3.61 0.39 -12.44
C SER A 473 4.77 -0.10 -13.31
N SER A 474 5.30 0.78 -14.15
CA SER A 474 6.43 0.50 -15.04
C SER A 474 7.50 1.58 -14.88
N PRO A 475 8.13 1.70 -13.68
CA PRO A 475 9.16 2.71 -13.49
C PRO A 475 10.40 2.36 -14.32
N HIS A 476 11.03 3.40 -14.86
CA HIS A 476 12.38 3.35 -15.37
C HIS A 476 13.33 3.93 -14.31
N TRP A 477 14.50 3.33 -14.12
CA TRP A 477 15.50 3.87 -13.21
C TRP A 477 16.27 4.99 -13.90
N ASP A 478 15.87 6.24 -13.65
CA ASP A 478 16.56 7.44 -14.11
C ASP A 478 17.44 7.99 -12.99
N PHE A 479 18.75 7.90 -13.14
CA PHE A 479 19.73 8.36 -12.16
C PHE A 479 20.07 9.85 -12.31
N GLU A 480 19.61 10.53 -13.38
CA GLU A 480 19.85 11.95 -13.62
C GLU A 480 18.80 12.88 -12.98
N VAL A 481 17.70 12.33 -12.47
CA VAL A 481 16.62 13.12 -11.84
C VAL A 481 17.16 13.99 -10.70
N GLY A 482 18.09 13.47 -9.89
CA GLY A 482 18.67 14.22 -8.78
C GLY A 482 19.45 15.47 -9.21
N LYS A 483 20.13 15.44 -10.36
CA LYS A 483 20.88 16.62 -10.87
C LYS A 483 19.94 17.73 -11.30
N ARG A 484 18.87 17.39 -12.05
CA ARG A 484 17.85 18.37 -12.48
C ARG A 484 17.13 18.99 -11.27
N ALA A 485 16.79 18.16 -10.31
CA ALA A 485 16.14 18.63 -9.09
C ALA A 485 17.04 19.57 -8.26
N GLN A 486 18.36 19.33 -8.23
CA GLN A 486 19.30 20.23 -7.53
C GLN A 486 19.41 21.59 -8.21
N GLN A 487 19.31 21.64 -9.54
CA GLN A 487 19.28 22.89 -10.29
C GLN A 487 18.00 23.68 -9.95
N ASN A 488 16.82 23.04 -10.02
CA ASN A 488 15.55 23.66 -9.64
C ASN A 488 15.54 24.17 -8.20
N LEU A 489 16.22 23.45 -7.27
CA LEU A 489 16.37 23.90 -5.89
C LEU A 489 17.25 25.17 -5.79
N THR A 490 18.28 25.27 -6.60
CA THR A 490 19.14 26.45 -6.62
C THR A 490 18.35 27.68 -7.08
N GLU A 491 17.57 27.53 -8.14
CA GLU A 491 16.69 28.60 -8.66
C GLU A 491 15.63 29.01 -7.62
N LEU A 492 14.96 28.04 -6.97
CA LEU A 492 14.01 28.31 -5.90
C LEU A 492 14.68 29.05 -4.73
N ASN A 493 15.90 28.65 -4.33
CA ASN A 493 16.62 29.30 -3.24
C ASN A 493 17.02 30.75 -3.57
N GLN A 494 17.32 31.07 -4.83
CA GLN A 494 17.54 32.45 -5.28
C GLN A 494 16.26 33.29 -5.10
N ALA A 495 15.12 32.76 -5.52
CA ALA A 495 13.83 33.43 -5.33
C ALA A 495 13.49 33.62 -3.84
N LEU A 496 13.69 32.58 -3.01
CA LEU A 496 13.40 32.63 -1.58
C LEU A 496 14.32 33.59 -0.81
N ASN A 497 15.59 33.75 -1.23
CA ASN A 497 16.50 34.70 -0.61
C ASN A 497 16.04 36.15 -0.78
N LEU A 498 15.42 36.52 -1.91
CA LEU A 498 14.80 37.86 -2.06
C LEU A 498 13.69 38.13 -1.05
N LEU A 499 12.98 37.09 -0.62
CA LEU A 499 11.95 37.17 0.42
C LEU A 499 12.58 37.28 1.82
N LYS A 500 13.65 36.53 2.08
CA LYS A 500 14.36 36.55 3.37
C LYS A 500 14.94 37.93 3.68
N ASP A 501 15.54 38.58 2.69
CA ASP A 501 16.12 39.92 2.82
C ASP A 501 15.06 41.00 3.16
N LYS A 502 13.78 40.72 2.88
CA LYS A 502 12.64 41.58 3.22
C LYS A 502 11.90 41.16 4.50
N GLU A 503 12.44 40.23 5.28
CA GLU A 503 11.81 39.67 6.49
C GLU A 503 10.39 39.12 6.22
N SER A 504 10.15 38.63 5.03
CA SER A 504 8.83 38.16 4.58
C SER A 504 8.46 36.83 5.21
N SER A 505 7.18 36.67 5.55
CA SER A 505 6.64 35.38 6.00
C SER A 505 6.24 34.54 4.79
N VAL A 506 6.69 33.27 4.73
CA VAL A 506 6.43 32.34 3.63
C VAL A 506 5.66 31.13 4.14
N LEU A 507 4.45 30.91 3.61
CA LEU A 507 3.64 29.73 3.86
C LEU A 507 4.02 28.63 2.87
N PHE A 508 4.49 27.49 3.37
CA PHE A 508 4.67 26.28 2.57
C PHE A 508 3.41 25.43 2.67
N ILE A 509 2.52 25.50 1.70
CA ILE A 509 1.39 24.57 1.60
C ILE A 509 1.94 23.20 1.19
N SER A 510 2.75 23.15 0.13
CA SER A 510 3.41 21.94 -0.37
C SER A 510 4.92 21.96 -0.09
N ASN A 511 5.56 20.83 -0.33
CA ASN A 511 7.02 20.66 -0.24
C ASN A 511 7.62 21.08 1.13
N ARG A 512 6.87 20.88 2.24
CA ARG A 512 7.34 21.20 3.61
C ARG A 512 8.58 20.40 4.04
N GLN A 513 8.89 19.29 3.37
CA GLN A 513 10.15 18.59 3.59
C GLN A 513 11.38 19.47 3.31
N LEU A 514 11.27 20.48 2.44
CA LEU A 514 12.36 21.43 2.20
C LEU A 514 12.76 22.18 3.49
N GLN A 515 11.79 22.52 4.34
CA GLN A 515 12.04 23.10 5.66
C GLN A 515 12.53 22.02 6.66
N ALA A 516 11.92 20.84 6.66
CA ALA A 516 12.29 19.75 7.57
C ALA A 516 13.72 19.25 7.38
N PHE A 517 14.27 19.34 6.16
CA PHE A 517 15.63 18.94 5.80
C PHE A 517 16.59 20.14 5.59
N HIS A 518 16.17 21.36 5.97
CA HIS A 518 16.98 22.59 5.81
C HIS A 518 17.52 22.80 4.39
N ALA A 519 16.71 22.42 3.37
CA ALA A 519 17.09 22.56 1.96
C ALA A 519 16.84 23.97 1.42
N VAL A 520 16.09 24.80 2.14
CA VAL A 520 15.75 26.19 1.81
C VAL A 520 16.19 27.12 2.93
N PRO A 521 16.26 28.45 2.69
CA PRO A 521 16.56 29.43 3.73
C PRO A 521 15.61 29.31 4.93
N ASP A 522 16.10 29.58 6.13
CA ASP A 522 15.30 29.50 7.36
C ASP A 522 14.23 30.59 7.37
N PHE A 523 13.00 30.20 7.23
CA PHE A 523 11.80 31.01 7.47
C PHE A 523 11.11 30.52 8.73
N LEU A 524 10.39 31.44 9.40
CA LEU A 524 9.52 31.04 10.49
C LEU A 524 8.46 30.05 9.97
N LEU A 525 8.39 28.87 10.56
CA LEU A 525 7.41 27.88 10.18
C LEU A 525 5.99 28.36 10.50
N ILE A 526 5.13 28.35 9.48
CA ILE A 526 3.69 28.50 9.62
C ILE A 526 3.11 27.07 9.67
N PRO A 527 2.71 26.54 10.84
CA PRO A 527 2.31 25.13 10.97
C PRO A 527 0.97 24.82 10.32
N ASP A 528 0.06 25.79 10.26
CA ASP A 528 -1.26 25.68 9.63
C ASP A 528 -1.16 25.46 8.11
N TYR A 529 -2.22 24.95 7.51
CA TYR A 529 -2.44 24.86 6.05
C TYR A 529 -1.45 23.94 5.31
N GLU A 530 -1.02 22.87 5.99
CA GLU A 530 -0.26 21.81 5.36
C GLU A 530 -1.15 21.05 4.34
N LYS A 531 -0.57 20.68 3.20
CA LYS A 531 -1.27 20.18 2.00
C LYS A 531 -2.26 19.03 2.24
N ASP A 532 -1.82 17.92 2.86
CA ASP A 532 -2.68 16.75 3.07
C ASP A 532 -3.83 17.09 4.05
N PHE A 533 -3.52 17.86 5.09
CA PHE A 533 -4.50 18.28 6.07
C PHE A 533 -5.48 19.30 5.48
N LEU A 534 -4.99 20.30 4.75
CA LEU A 534 -5.83 21.28 4.05
C LEU A 534 -6.74 20.61 3.03
N MET A 535 -6.25 19.60 2.30
CA MET A 535 -7.05 18.81 1.37
C MET A 535 -8.17 18.04 2.10
N GLU A 536 -7.88 17.41 3.25
CA GLU A 536 -8.92 16.72 4.03
C GLU A 536 -10.00 17.71 4.51
N MET A 537 -9.60 18.91 4.94
CA MET A 537 -10.55 19.97 5.31
C MET A 537 -11.37 20.45 4.11
N ALA A 538 -10.76 20.58 2.93
CA ALA A 538 -11.45 20.94 1.69
C ALA A 538 -12.47 19.88 1.28
N MET A 539 -12.08 18.60 1.24
CA MET A 539 -12.96 17.49 0.89
C MET A 539 -14.11 17.28 1.87
N SER A 540 -13.89 17.51 3.15
CA SER A 540 -14.91 17.43 4.20
C SER A 540 -15.75 18.71 4.32
N LYS A 541 -15.39 19.78 3.60
CA LYS A 541 -16.02 21.11 3.67
C LYS A 541 -16.07 21.67 5.09
N ASN A 542 -14.95 21.52 5.84
CA ASN A 542 -14.83 22.05 7.19
C ASN A 542 -14.82 23.59 7.16
N GLN A 543 -16.00 24.21 7.38
CA GLN A 543 -16.17 25.65 7.23
C GLN A 543 -15.34 26.46 8.23
N GLU A 544 -15.16 26.00 9.47
CA GLU A 544 -14.37 26.70 10.47
C GLU A 544 -12.90 26.84 10.01
N TYR A 545 -12.30 25.74 9.58
CA TYR A 545 -10.92 25.73 9.10
C TYR A 545 -10.73 26.54 7.81
N LEU A 546 -11.64 26.35 6.84
CA LEU A 546 -11.58 27.02 5.54
C LEU A 546 -11.81 28.53 5.63
N GLN A 547 -12.70 28.99 6.54
CA GLN A 547 -12.90 30.41 6.81
C GLN A 547 -11.66 31.02 7.47
N LYS A 548 -11.02 30.31 8.42
CA LYS A 548 -9.73 30.75 9.00
C LYS A 548 -8.67 30.90 7.92
N PHE A 549 -8.55 29.89 7.03
CA PHE A 549 -7.61 29.93 5.91
C PHE A 549 -7.81 31.16 5.02
N ARG A 550 -9.04 31.41 4.58
CA ARG A 550 -9.38 32.61 3.77
C ARG A 550 -9.09 33.93 4.49
N ALA A 551 -9.43 34.01 5.77
CA ALA A 551 -9.16 35.20 6.58
C ALA A 551 -7.65 35.46 6.74
N ASP A 552 -6.85 34.41 6.94
CA ASP A 552 -5.40 34.55 7.05
C ASP A 552 -4.77 34.97 5.72
N LEU A 553 -5.26 34.44 4.57
CA LEU A 553 -4.84 34.91 3.25
C LEU A 553 -5.17 36.40 3.02
N ALA A 554 -6.39 36.81 3.37
CA ALA A 554 -6.85 38.20 3.21
C ALA A 554 -6.12 39.17 4.15
N SER A 555 -5.57 38.70 5.27
CA SER A 555 -4.96 39.56 6.30
C SER A 555 -3.67 40.25 5.84
N GLY A 556 -3.03 39.76 4.76
CA GLY A 556 -1.74 40.25 4.28
C GLY A 556 -0.54 39.87 5.18
N LYS A 557 -0.75 39.07 6.24
CA LYS A 557 0.33 38.60 7.14
C LYS A 557 1.27 37.63 6.48
N ILE A 558 0.79 36.88 5.47
CA ILE A 558 1.57 35.94 4.69
C ILE A 558 2.05 36.68 3.44
N SER A 559 3.35 36.86 3.31
CA SER A 559 3.93 37.62 2.19
C SER A 559 3.95 36.77 0.90
N ALA A 560 4.25 35.48 1.02
CA ALA A 560 4.31 34.56 -0.11
C ALA A 560 3.83 33.17 0.27
N VAL A 561 3.39 32.40 -0.74
CA VAL A 561 2.89 31.03 -0.58
C VAL A 561 3.58 30.11 -1.58
N LEU A 562 4.19 29.03 -1.11
CA LEU A 562 4.74 27.95 -1.92
C LEU A 562 3.70 26.84 -2.07
N VAL A 563 3.35 26.53 -3.32
CA VAL A 563 2.35 25.51 -3.67
C VAL A 563 2.82 24.72 -4.89
N ASP A 564 2.27 23.50 -5.07
CA ASP A 564 2.49 22.68 -6.26
C ASP A 564 1.84 23.29 -7.52
N THR A 565 1.64 22.47 -8.55
CA THR A 565 1.02 22.86 -9.81
C THR A 565 -0.30 23.60 -9.62
N LEU A 566 -0.43 24.74 -10.27
CA LEU A 566 -1.63 25.58 -10.28
C LEU A 566 -2.60 25.10 -11.38
N ASN A 567 -3.32 24.01 -11.15
CA ASN A 567 -4.39 23.57 -12.03
C ASN A 567 -5.73 24.08 -11.48
N THR A 568 -6.29 25.13 -12.08
CA THR A 568 -7.56 25.73 -11.68
C THR A 568 -8.76 25.22 -12.49
N GLU A 569 -8.55 24.26 -13.40
CA GLU A 569 -9.61 23.68 -14.20
C GLU A 569 -10.38 22.62 -13.41
N HIS A 570 -11.70 22.71 -13.42
CA HIS A 570 -12.56 21.66 -12.91
C HIS A 570 -12.45 20.42 -13.83
N GLN A 571 -12.38 19.28 -13.18
CA GLN A 571 -12.31 17.98 -13.86
C GLN A 571 -13.66 17.26 -13.77
N ASP A 572 -14.04 16.61 -14.84
CA ASP A 572 -15.26 15.80 -14.90
C ASP A 572 -14.99 14.34 -14.47
N ALA A 573 -16.03 13.52 -14.47
CA ALA A 573 -15.98 12.12 -14.07
C ALA A 573 -15.09 11.23 -14.98
N THR A 574 -14.54 11.75 -16.08
CA THR A 574 -13.59 11.02 -16.95
C THR A 574 -12.15 11.16 -16.50
N HIS A 575 -11.88 12.03 -15.53
CA HIS A 575 -10.56 12.27 -14.96
C HIS A 575 -10.35 11.50 -13.65
N SER A 576 -9.13 11.04 -13.45
CA SER A 576 -8.75 10.42 -12.18
C SER A 576 -8.71 11.48 -11.07
N PHE A 577 -9.35 11.18 -9.93
CA PHE A 577 -9.45 12.10 -8.80
C PHE A 577 -10.11 13.46 -9.12
N GLY A 578 -11.06 13.49 -10.09
CA GLY A 578 -11.70 14.74 -10.51
C GLY A 578 -12.42 15.46 -9.37
N GLU A 579 -13.12 14.74 -8.50
CA GLU A 579 -13.84 15.29 -7.35
C GLU A 579 -12.88 15.90 -6.32
N GLU A 580 -11.74 15.24 -6.07
CA GLU A 580 -10.68 15.77 -5.20
C GLU A 580 -10.04 17.04 -5.80
N ASN A 581 -9.76 17.00 -7.12
CA ASN A 581 -9.26 18.20 -7.83
C ASN A 581 -10.23 19.38 -7.68
N ASN A 582 -11.52 19.15 -7.87
CA ASN A 582 -12.51 20.21 -7.80
C ASN A 582 -12.63 20.79 -6.39
N ALA A 583 -12.59 19.95 -5.35
CA ALA A 583 -12.56 20.42 -3.98
C ALA A 583 -11.31 21.27 -3.69
N TRP A 584 -10.14 20.89 -4.23
CA TRP A 584 -8.90 21.68 -4.10
C TRP A 584 -8.98 23.01 -4.84
N VAL A 585 -9.52 23.00 -6.05
CA VAL A 585 -9.73 24.24 -6.84
C VAL A 585 -10.63 25.21 -6.08
N ASP A 586 -11.81 24.75 -5.64
CA ASP A 586 -12.83 25.63 -5.06
C ASP A 586 -12.42 26.16 -3.68
N GLU A 587 -11.83 25.31 -2.84
CA GLU A 587 -11.61 25.65 -1.44
C GLU A 587 -10.18 26.16 -1.15
N VAL A 588 -9.22 25.92 -2.07
CA VAL A 588 -7.82 26.28 -1.85
C VAL A 588 -7.29 27.20 -2.95
N LEU A 589 -7.30 26.76 -4.23
CA LEU A 589 -6.61 27.53 -5.28
C LEU A 589 -7.32 28.83 -5.63
N LEU A 590 -8.64 28.82 -5.81
CA LEU A 590 -9.38 30.05 -6.13
C LEU A 590 -9.30 31.09 -5.00
N PRO A 591 -9.50 30.74 -3.70
CA PRO A 591 -9.24 31.67 -2.61
C PRO A 591 -7.80 32.18 -2.55
N LEU A 592 -6.80 31.32 -2.84
CA LEU A 592 -5.41 31.72 -2.87
C LEU A 592 -5.15 32.76 -3.98
N LEU A 593 -5.63 32.51 -5.19
CA LEU A 593 -5.46 33.39 -6.35
C LEU A 593 -6.27 34.70 -6.25
N GLU A 594 -7.24 34.79 -5.36
CA GLU A 594 -7.92 36.04 -5.06
C GLU A 594 -6.96 37.09 -4.45
N TYR A 595 -6.07 36.66 -3.54
CA TYR A 595 -5.17 37.56 -2.80
C TYR A 595 -3.71 37.50 -3.26
N TYR A 596 -3.29 36.44 -3.97
CA TYR A 596 -1.91 36.23 -4.38
C TYR A 596 -1.79 36.08 -5.89
N GLU A 597 -0.60 36.37 -6.42
CA GLU A 597 -0.25 36.25 -7.84
C GLU A 597 0.97 35.38 -8.01
N PRO A 598 0.99 34.44 -8.99
CA PRO A 598 2.19 33.66 -9.33
C PRO A 598 3.33 34.60 -9.74
N ALA A 599 4.45 34.54 -9.02
CA ALA A 599 5.60 35.41 -9.23
C ALA A 599 6.87 34.65 -9.69
N PHE A 600 6.98 33.36 -9.33
CA PHE A 600 8.08 32.50 -9.74
C PHE A 600 7.61 31.06 -9.89
N ALA A 601 8.16 30.35 -10.88
CA ALA A 601 7.87 28.92 -11.09
C ALA A 601 9.18 28.17 -11.36
N ALA A 602 9.33 27.00 -10.73
CA ALA A 602 10.40 26.07 -10.99
C ALA A 602 9.84 24.71 -11.44
N ASP A 603 10.71 23.83 -11.96
CA ASP A 603 10.36 22.48 -12.40
C ASP A 603 9.17 22.45 -13.40
N ASN A 604 9.23 23.31 -14.41
CA ASN A 604 8.18 23.47 -15.42
C ASN A 604 6.77 23.75 -14.83
N GLY A 605 6.70 24.53 -13.76
CA GLY A 605 5.44 24.90 -13.10
C GLY A 605 4.92 23.85 -12.11
N ASN A 606 5.70 22.83 -11.75
CA ASN A 606 5.35 21.91 -10.68
C ASN A 606 5.57 22.51 -9.28
N ILE A 607 6.30 23.63 -9.18
CA ILE A 607 6.58 24.36 -7.96
C ILE A 607 6.31 25.84 -8.24
N ASN A 608 5.37 26.42 -7.53
CA ASN A 608 4.95 27.81 -7.74
C ASN A 608 5.10 28.60 -6.45
N LEU A 609 5.73 29.77 -6.55
CA LEU A 609 5.79 30.78 -5.50
C LEU A 609 4.86 31.93 -5.86
N LEU A 610 3.81 32.10 -5.06
CA LEU A 610 2.84 33.18 -5.20
C LEU A 610 3.16 34.26 -4.17
N VAL A 611 3.01 35.50 -4.55
CA VAL A 611 3.25 36.68 -3.69
C VAL A 611 1.97 37.45 -3.54
N ALA A 612 1.75 38.04 -2.35
CA ALA A 612 0.59 38.88 -2.07
C ALA A 612 0.50 40.03 -3.08
N LYS A 613 -0.67 40.22 -3.68
CA LYS A 613 -0.93 41.29 -4.69
C LYS A 613 -0.62 42.70 -4.18
N SER A 614 -0.58 42.87 -2.86
CA SER A 614 -0.18 44.12 -2.20
C SER A 614 1.32 44.44 -2.32
N GLN A 615 2.15 43.51 -2.88
CA GLN A 615 3.61 43.64 -3.02
C GLN A 615 4.09 43.65 -4.48
N PRO A 616 3.68 44.62 -5.31
CA PRO A 616 3.93 44.61 -6.76
C PRO A 616 5.44 44.64 -7.12
N GLU A 617 6.26 45.33 -6.33
CA GLU A 617 7.72 45.38 -6.55
C GLU A 617 8.37 44.02 -6.35
N LEU A 618 7.94 43.24 -5.36
CA LEU A 618 8.44 41.92 -5.10
C LEU A 618 8.04 40.94 -6.23
N ILE A 619 6.80 41.06 -6.70
CA ILE A 619 6.30 40.29 -7.86
C ILE A 619 7.16 40.55 -9.10
N ALA A 620 7.44 41.85 -9.39
CA ALA A 620 8.27 42.23 -10.55
C ALA A 620 9.69 41.69 -10.43
N ASN A 621 10.32 41.78 -9.26
CA ASN A 621 11.66 41.26 -9.02
C ASN A 621 11.76 39.72 -9.17
N LEU A 622 10.74 39.00 -8.72
CA LEU A 622 10.72 37.53 -8.84
C LEU A 622 10.44 37.07 -10.27
N LYS A 623 9.54 37.77 -11.00
CA LYS A 623 9.30 37.50 -12.42
C LYS A 623 10.57 37.70 -13.26
N ALA A 624 11.37 38.71 -12.95
CA ALA A 624 12.64 38.97 -13.63
C ALA A 624 13.70 37.88 -13.39
N LEU A 625 13.55 37.01 -12.40
CA LEU A 625 14.42 35.83 -12.22
C LEU A 625 13.99 34.64 -13.09
N SER A 626 12.73 34.62 -13.54
CA SER A 626 12.19 33.52 -14.34
C SER A 626 12.38 33.72 -15.85
N ASP A 627 12.65 34.98 -16.28
CA ASP A 627 12.99 35.38 -17.65
C ASP A 627 14.51 35.24 -17.91
#